data_e2bbbd2895df07f976c0729eb54d01f1
#
_entry.id   e2bbbd2895df07f976c0729eb54d01f1
#
_cell.length_a   1.000
_cell.length_b   1.000
_cell.length_c   1.000
_cell.angle_alpha   90.00
_cell.angle_beta   90.00
_cell.angle_gamma   90.00
#
_symmetry.space_group_name_H-M   'P 1'
#
loop_
_entity.id
_entity.type
_entity.pdbx_description
1 polymer ?
#
loop_
_entity_poly.entity_id
_entity_poly.type
_entity_poly.pdbx_seq_one_letter_code
_entity_poly.pdbx_strand_id
1 'polypeptide(L)'
;AVRDAEKTSLLYSETLGLKIEHVEVVMDQGVRAIMMIPENSNSSAIELLEPVVPESPINKFLDNKGEGMHHVCYLVSDIWEGISHLKNMGIDMIDLEPREGLNNTLVAFAHPKSMNSVLIELAQKK
;
A
#
# COMPACT_ATOMS: atom_id res chain seq x y z
N ALA A 1 3.32 7.30 2.05
CA ALA A 1 3.52 7.43 3.51
C ALA A 1 3.39 8.89 3.91
N VAL A 2 2.63 9.17 4.96
CA VAL A 2 2.35 10.53 5.46
C VAL A 2 2.39 10.55 7.00
N ARG A 3 2.66 11.73 7.57
CA ARG A 3 2.68 11.90 9.03
C ARG A 3 1.29 12.15 9.62
N ASP A 4 0.36 12.68 8.80
CA ASP A 4 -1.02 12.98 9.17
C ASP A 4 -1.93 12.65 7.99
N ALA A 5 -2.56 11.48 8.05
CA ALA A 5 -3.40 10.98 6.96
C ALA A 5 -4.71 11.79 6.82
N GLU A 6 -5.27 12.27 7.94
CA GLU A 6 -6.50 13.06 7.92
C GLU A 6 -6.27 14.41 7.24
N LYS A 7 -5.21 15.12 7.64
CA LYS A 7 -4.81 16.39 7.02
C LYS A 7 -4.49 16.23 5.54
N THR A 8 -3.78 15.16 5.17
CA THR A 8 -3.44 14.87 3.77
C THR A 8 -4.69 14.51 2.97
N SER A 9 -5.62 13.74 3.53
CA SER A 9 -6.88 13.41 2.86
C SER A 9 -7.72 14.65 2.56
N LEU A 10 -7.77 15.61 3.49
CA LEU A 10 -8.43 16.89 3.27
C LEU A 10 -7.77 17.69 2.13
N LEU A 11 -6.44 17.77 2.14
CA LEU A 11 -5.69 18.43 1.07
C LEU A 11 -5.98 17.81 -0.30
N TYR A 12 -5.96 16.50 -0.41
CA TYR A 12 -6.20 15.80 -1.68
C TYR A 12 -7.67 15.85 -2.11
N SER A 13 -8.59 15.93 -1.16
CA SER A 13 -9.99 16.17 -1.48
C SER A 13 -10.21 17.56 -2.09
N GLU A 14 -9.63 18.59 -1.48
CA GLU A 14 -9.78 19.98 -1.92
C GLU A 14 -9.03 20.28 -3.23
N THR A 15 -7.85 19.71 -3.43
CA THR A 15 -6.98 20.01 -4.58
C THR A 15 -7.17 19.07 -5.77
N LEU A 16 -7.44 17.78 -5.53
CA LEU A 16 -7.52 16.75 -6.56
C LEU A 16 -8.94 16.19 -6.75
N GLY A 17 -9.91 16.61 -5.93
CA GLY A 17 -11.28 16.12 -6.01
C GLY A 17 -11.42 14.64 -5.61
N LEU A 18 -10.48 14.11 -4.82
CA LEU A 18 -10.56 12.74 -4.32
C LEU A 18 -11.53 12.66 -3.14
N LYS A 19 -12.22 11.55 -3.02
CA LYS A 19 -13.07 11.25 -1.86
C LYS A 19 -12.54 10.05 -1.08
N ILE A 20 -12.79 10.04 0.21
CA ILE A 20 -12.48 8.90 1.06
C ILE A 20 -13.45 7.77 0.74
N GLU A 21 -12.92 6.61 0.39
CA GLU A 21 -13.67 5.37 0.19
C GLU A 21 -13.67 4.50 1.46
N HIS A 22 -12.52 4.40 2.11
CA HIS A 22 -12.34 3.52 3.25
C HIS A 22 -11.31 4.07 4.22
N VAL A 23 -11.52 3.84 5.53
CA VAL A 23 -10.57 4.15 6.60
C VAL A 23 -10.42 2.93 7.48
N GLU A 24 -9.20 2.52 7.75
CA GLU A 24 -8.92 1.35 8.57
C GLU A 24 -7.68 1.58 9.44
N VAL A 25 -7.70 1.05 10.67
CA VAL A 25 -6.52 0.99 11.55
C VAL A 25 -6.14 -0.47 11.71
N VAL A 26 -4.93 -0.81 11.26
CA VAL A 26 -4.40 -2.17 11.33
C VAL A 26 -3.28 -2.19 12.36
N MET A 27 -3.62 -2.61 13.58
CA MET A 27 -2.69 -2.60 14.71
C MET A 27 -1.50 -3.54 14.52
N ASP A 28 -1.70 -4.69 13.87
CA ASP A 28 -0.62 -5.63 13.56
C ASP A 28 0.45 -5.05 12.63
N GLN A 29 0.06 -4.08 11.80
CA GLN A 29 0.96 -3.34 10.92
C GLN A 29 1.34 -1.96 11.50
N GLY A 30 0.68 -1.56 12.58
CA GLY A 30 0.89 -0.26 13.23
C GLY A 30 0.57 0.93 12.33
N VAL A 31 -0.45 0.81 11.49
CA VAL A 31 -0.82 1.85 10.52
C VAL A 31 -2.30 2.22 10.57
N ARG A 32 -2.58 3.49 10.30
CA ARG A 32 -3.88 3.98 9.86
C ARG A 32 -3.80 4.14 8.35
N ALA A 33 -4.71 3.53 7.62
CA ALA A 33 -4.84 3.66 6.17
C ALA A 33 -6.12 4.41 5.80
N ILE A 34 -5.99 5.39 4.90
CA ILE A 34 -7.13 6.07 4.28
C ILE A 34 -7.06 5.83 2.79
N MET A 35 -8.04 5.12 2.24
CA MET A 35 -8.19 4.90 0.81
C MET A 35 -8.98 6.03 0.19
N MET A 36 -8.42 6.67 -0.82
CA MET A 36 -9.05 7.76 -1.56
C MET A 36 -9.17 7.42 -3.03
N ILE A 37 -10.32 7.71 -3.62
CA ILE A 37 -10.63 7.44 -5.02
C ILE A 37 -11.14 8.72 -5.73
N PRO A 38 -10.98 8.82 -7.05
CA PRO A 38 -11.64 9.84 -7.85
C PRO A 38 -13.17 9.71 -7.76
N GLU A 39 -13.88 10.82 -7.75
CA GLU A 39 -15.34 10.83 -7.55
C GLU A 39 -16.10 10.03 -8.61
N ASN A 40 -15.64 10.07 -9.86
CA ASN A 40 -16.31 9.47 -11.01
C ASN A 40 -15.52 8.35 -11.70
N SER A 41 -14.57 7.73 -11.00
CA SER A 41 -13.71 6.69 -11.56
C SER A 41 -13.31 5.67 -10.49
N ASN A 42 -13.32 4.40 -10.88
CA ASN A 42 -12.82 3.30 -10.05
C ASN A 42 -11.46 2.77 -10.54
N SER A 43 -10.75 3.55 -11.38
CA SER A 43 -9.56 3.07 -12.06
C SER A 43 -8.28 3.08 -11.22
N SER A 44 -8.18 3.97 -10.25
CA SER A 44 -6.99 4.11 -9.41
C SER A 44 -7.36 4.67 -8.05
N ALA A 45 -6.68 4.22 -7.02
CA ALA A 45 -6.84 4.73 -5.67
C ALA A 45 -5.49 5.21 -5.12
N ILE A 46 -5.54 6.15 -4.17
CA ILE A 46 -4.40 6.53 -3.35
C ILE A 46 -4.65 6.01 -1.95
N GLU A 47 -3.71 5.27 -1.41
CA GLU A 47 -3.73 4.81 -0.04
C GLU A 47 -2.76 5.68 0.79
N LEU A 48 -3.29 6.42 1.73
CA LEU A 48 -2.51 7.21 2.69
C LEU A 48 -2.18 6.31 3.89
N LEU A 49 -0.89 6.16 4.19
CA LEU A 49 -0.41 5.35 5.31
C LEU A 49 0.21 6.23 6.37
N GLU A 50 -0.41 6.26 7.55
CA GLU A 50 0.07 6.97 8.72
C GLU A 50 0.50 5.96 9.80
N PRO A 51 1.72 6.07 10.36
CA PRO A 51 2.12 5.19 11.46
C PRO A 51 1.36 5.56 12.74
N VAL A 52 0.84 4.55 13.45
CA VAL A 52 0.10 4.74 14.72
C VAL A 52 0.79 4.14 15.93
N VAL A 53 1.91 3.43 15.71
CA VAL A 53 2.79 2.91 16.79
C VAL A 53 4.25 3.19 16.42
N PRO A 54 5.15 3.33 17.42
CA PRO A 54 6.57 3.62 17.18
C PRO A 54 7.29 2.58 16.30
N GLU A 55 6.90 1.31 16.40
CA GLU A 55 7.49 0.18 15.69
C GLU A 55 6.99 0.03 14.24
N SER A 56 6.05 0.86 13.80
CA SER A 56 5.53 0.80 12.43
C SER A 56 6.66 0.95 11.41
N PRO A 57 6.72 0.06 10.37
CA PRO A 57 7.69 0.21 9.27
C PRO A 57 7.56 1.54 8.54
N ILE A 58 6.39 2.17 8.57
CA ILE A 58 6.15 3.47 7.97
C ILE A 58 6.94 4.57 8.67
N ASN A 59 7.15 4.50 9.99
CA ASN A 59 8.04 5.43 10.70
C ASN A 59 9.46 5.39 10.15
N LYS A 60 10.01 4.19 9.94
CA LYS A 60 11.35 4.02 9.38
C LYS A 60 11.44 4.63 7.97
N PHE A 61 10.41 4.43 7.17
CA PHE A 61 10.35 5.04 5.83
C PHE A 61 10.34 6.58 5.93
N LEU A 62 9.47 7.14 6.77
CA LEU A 62 9.35 8.60 6.97
C LEU A 62 10.65 9.22 7.50
N ASP A 63 11.32 8.55 8.44
CA ASP A 63 12.58 9.02 9.01
C ASP A 63 13.72 9.02 7.99
N ASN A 64 13.76 8.04 7.09
CA ASN A 64 14.82 7.89 6.10
C ASN A 64 14.57 8.68 4.80
N LYS A 65 13.31 8.80 4.37
CA LYS A 65 12.94 9.37 3.07
C LYS A 65 11.99 10.56 3.14
N GLY A 66 11.37 10.80 4.31
CA GLY A 66 10.30 11.79 4.44
C GLY A 66 8.97 11.30 3.86
N GLU A 67 7.99 12.19 3.79
CA GLU A 67 6.71 11.89 3.17
C GLU A 67 6.85 11.65 1.66
N GLY A 68 6.14 10.69 1.13
CA GLY A 68 6.17 10.37 -0.30
C GLY A 68 5.63 8.99 -0.64
N MET A 69 5.86 8.57 -1.88
CA MET A 69 5.42 7.26 -2.35
C MET A 69 6.15 6.15 -1.61
N HIS A 70 5.38 5.23 -1.03
CA HIS A 70 5.90 4.07 -0.31
C HIS A 70 5.92 2.82 -1.19
N HIS A 71 4.85 2.55 -1.92
CA HIS A 71 4.72 1.38 -2.78
C HIS A 71 3.77 1.63 -3.96
N VAL A 72 3.77 0.70 -4.89
CA VAL A 72 2.79 0.61 -5.98
C VAL A 72 2.09 -0.73 -5.86
N CYS A 73 0.76 -0.73 -5.86
CA CYS A 73 -0.06 -1.93 -5.73
C CYS A 73 -0.70 -2.30 -7.07
N TYR A 74 -0.63 -3.57 -7.44
CA TYR A 74 -1.29 -4.16 -8.60
C TYR A 74 -2.32 -5.18 -8.16
N LEU A 75 -3.58 -4.99 -8.59
CA LEU A 75 -4.61 -5.99 -8.42
C LEU A 75 -4.37 -7.16 -9.37
N VAL A 76 -4.40 -8.37 -8.84
CA VAL A 76 -4.24 -9.62 -9.59
C VAL A 76 -5.45 -10.54 -9.35
N SER A 77 -5.73 -11.40 -10.32
CA SER A 77 -6.80 -12.39 -10.20
C SER A 77 -6.44 -13.58 -9.31
N ASP A 78 -5.16 -13.96 -9.29
CA ASP A 78 -4.62 -15.05 -8.48
C ASP A 78 -3.25 -14.64 -7.93
N ILE A 79 -3.18 -14.43 -6.61
CA ILE A 79 -1.96 -13.96 -5.95
C ILE A 79 -0.90 -15.06 -5.82
N TRP A 80 -1.31 -16.33 -5.72
CA TRP A 80 -0.38 -17.45 -5.68
C TRP A 80 0.34 -17.63 -7.03
N GLU A 81 -0.43 -17.51 -8.13
CA GLU A 81 0.13 -17.51 -9.47
C GLU A 81 1.06 -16.29 -9.66
N GLY A 82 0.66 -15.11 -9.19
CA GLY A 82 1.48 -13.89 -9.25
C GLY A 82 2.82 -14.04 -8.52
N ILE A 83 2.81 -14.55 -7.28
CA ILE A 83 4.03 -14.83 -6.51
C ILE A 83 4.93 -15.84 -7.24
N SER A 84 4.34 -16.95 -7.71
CA SER A 84 5.06 -18.00 -8.43
C SER A 84 5.71 -17.46 -9.70
N HIS A 85 4.96 -16.66 -10.48
CA HIS A 85 5.46 -16.04 -11.71
C HIS A 85 6.66 -15.12 -11.42
N LEU A 86 6.55 -14.22 -10.46
CA LEU A 86 7.64 -13.30 -10.12
C LEU A 86 8.89 -14.07 -9.65
N LYS A 87 8.73 -15.07 -8.82
CA LYS A 87 9.84 -15.95 -8.39
C LYS A 87 10.53 -16.63 -9.58
N ASN A 88 9.75 -17.19 -10.51
CA ASN A 88 10.28 -17.83 -11.70
C ASN A 88 11.04 -16.87 -12.62
N MET A 89 10.68 -15.59 -12.58
CA MET A 89 11.39 -14.52 -13.29
C MET A 89 12.63 -13.99 -12.55
N GLY A 90 12.97 -14.58 -11.40
CA GLY A 90 14.14 -14.19 -10.62
C GLY A 90 13.94 -12.98 -9.71
N ILE A 91 12.69 -12.59 -9.48
CA ILE A 91 12.35 -11.49 -8.56
C ILE A 91 12.41 -11.99 -7.11
N ASP A 92 13.09 -11.26 -6.25
CA ASP A 92 13.12 -11.52 -4.81
C ASP A 92 11.81 -11.07 -4.17
N MET A 93 11.07 -12.02 -3.62
CA MET A 93 9.86 -11.74 -2.87
C MET A 93 10.18 -11.50 -1.40
N ILE A 94 9.53 -10.50 -0.79
CA ILE A 94 9.50 -10.32 0.66
C ILE A 94 8.55 -11.35 1.26
N ASP A 95 7.35 -11.49 0.68
CA ASP A 95 6.35 -12.46 1.08
C ASP A 95 6.36 -13.64 0.11
N LEU A 96 6.67 -14.84 0.62
CA LEU A 96 6.65 -16.08 -0.17
C LEU A 96 5.26 -16.70 -0.23
N GLU A 97 4.39 -16.29 0.67
CA GLU A 97 2.98 -16.67 0.76
C GLU A 97 2.16 -15.41 0.97
N PRO A 98 0.91 -15.38 0.46
CA PRO A 98 0.04 -14.23 0.68
C PRO A 98 -0.29 -14.07 2.17
N ARG A 99 -0.43 -12.83 2.60
CA ARG A 99 -0.92 -12.49 3.93
C ARG A 99 -2.14 -11.57 3.87
N GLU A 100 -2.83 -11.42 4.98
CA GLU A 100 -3.95 -10.50 5.09
C GLU A 100 -3.49 -9.06 4.85
N GLY A 101 -4.17 -8.40 3.93
CA GLY A 101 -3.99 -6.99 3.61
C GLY A 101 -5.17 -6.15 4.08
N LEU A 102 -5.14 -4.88 3.71
CA LEU A 102 -6.20 -3.93 4.00
C LEU A 102 -7.44 -4.19 3.12
N ASN A 103 -8.59 -3.70 3.57
CA ASN A 103 -9.83 -3.72 2.78
C ASN A 103 -10.18 -5.12 2.22
N ASN A 104 -10.06 -6.14 3.06
CA ASN A 104 -10.41 -7.53 2.72
C ASN A 104 -9.66 -8.08 1.50
N THR A 105 -8.34 -7.86 1.46
CA THR A 105 -7.46 -8.38 0.41
C THR A 105 -6.47 -9.41 0.95
N LEU A 106 -5.92 -10.21 0.04
CA LEU A 106 -4.65 -10.91 0.22
C LEU A 106 -3.55 -10.10 -0.45
N VAL A 107 -2.40 -9.97 0.19
CA VAL A 107 -1.28 -9.18 -0.34
C VAL A 107 0.04 -9.94 -0.27
N ALA A 108 0.95 -9.59 -1.18
CA ALA A 108 2.34 -10.05 -1.16
C ALA A 108 3.25 -8.98 -1.76
N PHE A 109 4.44 -8.78 -1.17
CA PHE A 109 5.39 -7.77 -1.60
C PHE A 109 6.60 -8.37 -2.30
N ALA A 110 6.99 -7.74 -3.41
CA ALA A 110 8.28 -7.98 -4.06
C ALA A 110 9.32 -6.97 -3.56
N HIS A 111 10.55 -7.45 -3.35
CA HIS A 111 11.63 -6.64 -2.80
C HIS A 111 12.09 -5.55 -3.78
N PRO A 112 12.26 -4.29 -3.33
CA PRO A 112 12.67 -3.18 -4.20
C PRO A 112 13.96 -3.42 -4.98
N LYS A 113 14.92 -4.19 -4.43
CA LYS A 113 16.20 -4.48 -5.09
C LYS A 113 16.05 -5.18 -6.45
N SER A 114 14.97 -5.96 -6.64
CA SER A 114 14.67 -6.64 -7.91
C SER A 114 13.72 -5.85 -8.81
N MET A 115 13.17 -4.75 -8.33
CA MET A 115 12.12 -3.96 -8.98
C MET A 115 12.50 -2.48 -9.12
N ASN A 116 13.76 -2.23 -9.48
CA ASN A 116 14.30 -0.89 -9.73
C ASN A 116 14.07 0.10 -8.57
N SER A 117 14.26 -0.38 -7.34
CA SER A 117 14.08 0.39 -6.09
C SER A 117 12.62 0.77 -5.78
N VAL A 118 11.66 0.13 -6.40
CA VAL A 118 10.23 0.30 -6.11
C VAL A 118 9.70 -0.89 -5.33
N LEU A 119 9.08 -0.64 -4.18
CA LEU A 119 8.33 -1.66 -3.45
C LEU A 119 7.05 -1.97 -4.22
N ILE A 120 6.90 -3.19 -4.69
CA ILE A 120 5.73 -3.64 -5.45
C ILE A 120 4.86 -4.52 -4.58
N GLU A 121 3.59 -4.20 -4.51
CA GLU A 121 2.55 -4.99 -3.87
C GLU A 121 1.70 -5.68 -4.93
N LEU A 122 1.45 -6.97 -4.75
CA LEU A 122 0.37 -7.69 -5.40
C LEU A 122 -0.80 -7.77 -4.43
N ALA A 123 -2.01 -7.49 -4.90
CA ALA A 123 -3.22 -7.61 -4.09
C ALA A 123 -4.30 -8.39 -4.83
N GLN A 124 -4.99 -9.27 -4.12
CA GLN A 124 -6.15 -10.00 -4.60
C GLN A 124 -7.33 -9.72 -3.67
N LYS A 125 -8.46 -9.32 -4.23
CA LYS A 125 -9.72 -9.21 -3.47
C LYS A 125 -10.21 -10.60 -3.07
N LYS A 126 -10.59 -10.74 -1.82
CA LYS A 126 -11.24 -11.96 -1.32
C LYS A 126 -12.71 -12.06 -1.76
#